data_4245b0423a571d33048319db43064ea9
#
_entry.id   4245b0423a571d33048319db43064ea9
#
_cell.length_a   1.000
_cell.length_b   1.000
_cell.length_c   1.000
_cell.angle_alpha   90.00
_cell.angle_beta   90.00
_cell.angle_gamma   90.00
#
_symmetry.space_group_name_H-M   'P 1'
#
loop_
_entity.id
_entity.type
_entity.pdbx_description
1 polymer ?
#
loop_
_entity_poly.entity_id
_entity_poly.type
_entity_poly.pdbx_seq_one_letter_code
_entity_poly.pdbx_strand_id
1 'polypeptide(L)'
;MIALFAVMAGTIIFALTLIIMFFYDGIKIIIKEGNRWTNYLSLGMGISIIFFLFLYPLVGRISHDSWLKYPYIFLWLVIIYLVTIMMMYTLTSWINLINWHMPHLDYIVVLGAGIMGTKVTPLLAARISRGIEIYHKNPGSKLIMSGGQGPGEDIPEAVAMAEYAEKLGINKNDIIIENKSKTTQQNLQFSHALMKPNSRFCIVTSSYHVYRALVLAKRQGLKCTGYGAKTKWYFTLNAFVREFIAYLVITKKMQLTIIGLSLIHI
;
A
#
# COMPACT_ATOMS: atom_id res chain seq x y z
N MET A 1 -6.83 -15.86 -36.78
CA MET A 1 -6.32 -14.52 -37.10
C MET A 1 -7.02 -13.40 -36.34
N ILE A 2 -8.35 -13.26 -36.41
CA ILE A 2 -9.11 -12.18 -35.75
C ILE A 2 -8.88 -12.14 -34.23
N ALA A 3 -8.93 -13.27 -33.54
CA ALA A 3 -8.69 -13.35 -32.10
C ALA A 3 -7.27 -12.91 -31.70
N LEU A 4 -6.25 -13.29 -32.47
CA LEU A 4 -4.87 -12.88 -32.22
C LEU A 4 -4.70 -11.37 -32.42
N PHE A 5 -5.29 -10.81 -33.47
CA PHE A 5 -5.29 -9.37 -33.73
C PHE A 5 -6.00 -8.61 -32.60
N ALA A 6 -7.15 -9.11 -32.13
CA ALA A 6 -7.89 -8.47 -31.03
C ALA A 6 -7.07 -8.48 -29.72
N VAL A 7 -6.38 -9.59 -29.42
CA VAL A 7 -5.50 -9.68 -28.23
C VAL A 7 -4.32 -8.71 -28.35
N MET A 8 -3.66 -8.65 -29.52
CA MET A 8 -2.55 -7.71 -29.75
C MET A 8 -3.02 -6.24 -29.63
N ALA A 9 -4.12 -5.89 -30.27
CA ALA A 9 -4.69 -4.55 -30.19
C ALA A 9 -5.06 -4.20 -28.74
N GLY A 10 -5.71 -5.12 -28.03
CA GLY A 10 -6.04 -4.95 -26.60
C GLY A 10 -4.82 -4.73 -25.73
N THR A 11 -3.73 -5.47 -25.94
CA THR A 11 -2.48 -5.31 -25.20
C THR A 11 -1.83 -3.95 -25.45
N ILE A 12 -1.82 -3.48 -26.70
CA ILE A 12 -1.28 -2.16 -27.05
C ILE A 12 -2.11 -1.05 -26.41
N ILE A 13 -3.43 -1.10 -26.54
CA ILE A 13 -4.34 -0.12 -25.95
C ILE A 13 -4.17 -0.08 -24.44
N PHE A 14 -4.07 -1.25 -23.79
CA PHE A 14 -3.86 -1.35 -22.36
C PHE A 14 -2.53 -0.70 -21.93
N ALA A 15 -1.43 -0.99 -22.63
CA ALA A 15 -0.11 -0.39 -22.33
C ALA A 15 -0.13 1.14 -22.50
N LEU A 16 -0.73 1.65 -23.58
CA LEU A 16 -0.87 3.10 -23.80
C LEU A 16 -1.73 3.77 -22.72
N THR A 17 -2.84 3.13 -22.34
CA THR A 17 -3.71 3.63 -21.27
C THR A 17 -2.95 3.71 -19.94
N LEU A 18 -2.17 2.68 -19.59
CA LEU A 18 -1.34 2.70 -18.37
C LEU A 18 -0.32 3.84 -18.39
N ILE A 19 0.38 4.04 -19.51
CA ILE A 19 1.34 5.14 -19.65
C ILE A 19 0.65 6.48 -19.41
N ILE A 20 -0.49 6.73 -20.09
CA ILE A 20 -1.26 7.97 -19.95
C ILE A 20 -1.70 8.16 -18.49
N MET A 21 -2.20 7.11 -17.83
CA MET A 21 -2.62 7.16 -16.43
C MET A 21 -1.46 7.50 -15.49
N PHE A 22 -0.28 6.90 -15.68
CA PHE A 22 0.89 7.18 -14.86
C PHE A 22 1.39 8.61 -15.02
N PHE A 23 1.39 9.15 -16.24
CA PHE A 23 1.76 10.55 -16.48
C PHE A 23 0.72 11.53 -15.92
N TYR A 24 -0.57 11.29 -16.18
CA TYR A 24 -1.64 12.12 -15.64
C TYR A 24 -1.63 12.15 -14.11
N ASP A 25 -1.54 10.98 -13.47
CA ASP A 25 -1.48 10.84 -12.02
C ASP A 25 -0.24 11.53 -11.44
N GLY A 26 0.93 11.27 -12.03
CA GLY A 26 2.19 11.86 -11.57
C GLY A 26 2.22 13.38 -11.67
N ILE A 27 1.73 13.97 -12.76
CA ILE A 27 1.61 15.43 -12.90
C ILE A 27 0.62 15.99 -11.89
N LYS A 28 -0.55 15.35 -11.77
CA LYS A 28 -1.61 15.82 -10.86
C LYS A 28 -1.20 15.78 -9.39
N ILE A 29 -0.47 14.75 -8.97
CA ILE A 29 -0.02 14.64 -7.58
C ILE A 29 1.04 15.70 -7.25
N ILE A 30 1.97 15.99 -8.16
CA ILE A 30 2.98 17.05 -7.97
C ILE A 30 2.30 18.41 -7.83
N ILE A 31 1.31 18.72 -8.66
CA ILE A 31 0.56 19.98 -8.61
C ILE A 31 -0.24 20.11 -7.31
N LYS A 32 -0.87 19.01 -6.83
CA LYS A 32 -1.77 19.05 -5.69
C LYS A 32 -1.12 18.84 -4.33
N GLU A 33 -0.10 17.98 -4.26
CA GLU A 33 0.53 17.55 -3.00
C GLU A 33 1.98 18.09 -2.86
N GLY A 34 2.45 18.83 -3.87
CA GLY A 34 3.75 19.49 -3.87
C GLY A 34 4.90 18.61 -4.32
N ASN A 35 6.09 19.23 -4.35
CA ASN A 35 7.32 18.67 -4.91
C ASN A 35 8.08 17.83 -3.88
N ARG A 36 7.52 16.65 -3.52
CA ARG A 36 8.26 15.64 -2.74
C ARG A 36 8.75 14.57 -3.71
N TRP A 37 9.98 14.08 -3.53
CA TRP A 37 10.56 13.08 -4.41
C TRP A 37 9.69 11.81 -4.55
N THR A 38 8.96 11.41 -3.50
CA THR A 38 8.01 10.29 -3.53
C THR A 38 6.81 10.53 -4.45
N ASN A 39 6.51 11.78 -4.81
CA ASN A 39 5.41 12.13 -5.72
C ASN A 39 5.78 11.92 -7.19
N TYR A 40 7.06 11.69 -7.50
CA TYR A 40 7.55 11.37 -8.84
C TYR A 40 7.48 9.89 -9.20
N LEU A 41 7.06 9.01 -8.27
CA LEU A 41 7.06 7.56 -8.51
C LEU A 41 6.16 7.15 -9.67
N SER A 42 4.97 7.75 -9.80
CA SER A 42 4.09 7.52 -10.96
C SER A 42 4.76 7.94 -12.27
N LEU A 43 5.36 9.13 -12.35
CA LEU A 43 6.10 9.57 -13.53
C LEU A 43 7.26 8.65 -13.86
N GLY A 44 8.05 8.27 -12.85
CA GLY A 44 9.15 7.32 -13.00
C GLY A 44 8.69 5.97 -13.56
N MET A 45 7.56 5.46 -13.11
CA MET A 45 6.97 4.23 -13.63
C MET A 45 6.53 4.40 -15.09
N GLY A 46 5.86 5.50 -15.45
CA GLY A 46 5.47 5.79 -16.84
C GLY A 46 6.69 5.88 -17.78
N ILE A 47 7.74 6.58 -17.36
CA ILE A 47 9.01 6.66 -18.11
C ILE A 47 9.66 5.28 -18.24
N SER A 48 9.67 4.47 -17.18
CA SER A 48 10.23 3.13 -17.20
C SER A 48 9.50 2.23 -18.19
N ILE A 49 8.18 2.29 -18.24
CA ILE A 49 7.38 1.51 -19.21
C ILE A 49 7.74 1.90 -20.63
N ILE A 50 7.84 3.21 -20.94
CA ILE A 50 8.27 3.69 -22.28
C ILE A 50 9.66 3.18 -22.61
N PHE A 51 10.62 3.30 -21.68
CA PHE A 51 11.98 2.82 -21.86
C PHE A 51 12.00 1.34 -22.23
N PHE A 52 11.30 0.49 -21.47
CA PHE A 52 11.29 -0.95 -21.68
C PHE A 52 10.52 -1.37 -22.94
N LEU A 53 9.51 -0.67 -23.35
CA LEU A 53 8.75 -1.00 -24.56
C LEU A 53 9.47 -0.58 -25.85
N PHE A 54 10.15 0.56 -25.83
CA PHE A 54 10.68 1.16 -27.05
C PHE A 54 12.23 1.13 -27.14
N LEU A 55 12.92 1.52 -26.08
CA LEU A 55 14.38 1.66 -26.10
C LEU A 55 15.11 0.33 -25.81
N TYR A 56 14.57 -0.45 -24.90
CA TYR A 56 15.22 -1.70 -24.49
C TYR A 56 15.33 -2.74 -25.63
N PRO A 57 14.32 -2.95 -26.50
CA PRO A 57 14.46 -3.83 -27.66
C PRO A 57 15.56 -3.39 -28.64
N LEU A 58 15.82 -2.07 -28.78
CA LEU A 58 16.93 -1.56 -29.60
C LEU A 58 18.28 -1.97 -29.03
N VAL A 59 18.44 -1.92 -27.70
CA VAL A 59 19.67 -2.41 -27.03
C VAL A 59 19.89 -3.90 -27.32
N GLY A 60 18.83 -4.71 -27.34
CA GLY A 60 18.88 -6.12 -27.67
C GLY A 60 19.43 -6.41 -29.08
N ARG A 61 19.08 -5.58 -30.07
CA ARG A 61 19.62 -5.71 -31.44
C ARG A 61 21.12 -5.43 -31.50
N ILE A 62 21.60 -4.45 -30.73
CA ILE A 62 23.04 -4.07 -30.71
C ILE A 62 23.86 -5.10 -29.91
N SER A 63 23.28 -5.69 -28.87
CA SER A 63 24.00 -6.63 -27.99
C SER A 63 24.01 -8.08 -28.46
N HIS A 64 23.26 -8.41 -29.54
CA HIS A 64 23.04 -9.80 -29.98
C HIS A 64 24.30 -10.62 -30.19
N ASP A 65 25.30 -10.05 -30.85
CA ASP A 65 26.57 -10.74 -31.23
C ASP A 65 27.73 -10.40 -30.25
N SER A 66 27.41 -9.86 -29.09
CA SER A 66 28.35 -9.39 -28.10
C SER A 66 28.17 -10.13 -26.77
N TRP A 67 29.21 -10.12 -25.91
CA TRP A 67 29.09 -10.58 -24.52
C TRP A 67 27.98 -9.81 -23.72
N LEU A 68 27.57 -8.65 -24.19
CA LEU A 68 26.47 -7.85 -23.59
C LEU A 68 25.11 -8.55 -23.64
N LYS A 69 24.95 -9.62 -24.43
CA LYS A 69 23.74 -10.44 -24.47
C LYS A 69 23.39 -11.04 -23.08
N TYR A 70 24.40 -11.44 -22.28
CA TYR A 70 24.16 -12.06 -20.97
C TYR A 70 23.56 -11.09 -19.95
N PRO A 71 24.14 -9.90 -19.68
CA PRO A 71 23.51 -8.92 -18.81
C PRO A 71 22.15 -8.43 -19.35
N TYR A 72 21.98 -8.38 -20.68
CA TYR A 72 20.68 -8.07 -21.29
C TYR A 72 19.62 -9.12 -20.95
N ILE A 73 19.91 -10.42 -21.14
CA ILE A 73 19.00 -11.52 -20.79
C ILE A 73 18.71 -11.51 -19.29
N PHE A 74 19.73 -11.35 -18.46
CA PHE A 74 19.55 -11.27 -17.01
C PHE A 74 18.61 -10.14 -16.60
N LEU A 75 18.78 -8.95 -17.16
CA LEU A 75 17.91 -7.82 -16.87
C LEU A 75 16.45 -8.10 -17.31
N TRP A 76 16.24 -8.78 -18.45
CA TRP A 76 14.92 -9.24 -18.88
C TRP A 76 14.27 -10.16 -17.85
N LEU A 77 15.02 -11.14 -17.34
CA LEU A 77 14.51 -12.07 -16.32
C LEU A 77 14.14 -11.34 -15.04
N VAL A 78 14.95 -10.38 -14.60
CA VAL A 78 14.64 -9.53 -13.43
C VAL A 78 13.36 -8.71 -13.66
N ILE A 79 13.18 -8.14 -14.85
CA ILE A 79 11.98 -7.36 -15.18
C ILE A 79 10.73 -8.25 -15.17
N ILE A 80 10.78 -9.40 -15.85
CA ILE A 80 9.68 -10.37 -15.88
C ILE A 80 9.32 -10.78 -14.44
N TYR A 81 10.33 -11.06 -13.63
CA TYR A 81 10.15 -11.39 -12.21
C TYR A 81 9.44 -10.26 -11.44
N LEU A 82 9.92 -9.01 -11.57
CA LEU A 82 9.31 -7.86 -10.89
C LEU A 82 7.88 -7.60 -11.35
N VAL A 83 7.60 -7.73 -12.65
CA VAL A 83 6.24 -7.61 -13.20
C VAL A 83 5.34 -8.71 -12.63
N THR A 84 5.82 -9.94 -12.57
CA THR A 84 5.07 -11.07 -11.98
C THR A 84 4.75 -10.81 -10.51
N ILE A 85 5.74 -10.39 -9.72
CA ILE A 85 5.54 -10.03 -8.30
C ILE A 85 4.54 -8.86 -8.16
N MET A 86 4.62 -7.86 -9.04
CA MET A 86 3.68 -6.73 -9.02
C MET A 86 2.25 -7.18 -9.35
N MET A 87 2.06 -8.08 -10.30
CA MET A 87 0.74 -8.67 -10.60
C MET A 87 0.20 -9.46 -9.40
N MET A 88 1.02 -10.32 -8.79
CA MET A 88 0.63 -11.08 -7.59
C MET A 88 0.30 -10.15 -6.41
N TYR A 89 1.11 -9.10 -6.21
CA TYR A 89 0.87 -8.07 -5.20
C TYR A 89 -0.48 -7.37 -5.43
N THR A 90 -0.78 -6.99 -6.68
CA THR A 90 -2.02 -6.30 -7.06
C THR A 90 -3.23 -7.20 -6.80
N LEU A 91 -3.20 -8.44 -7.29
CA LEU A 91 -4.29 -9.41 -7.09
C LEU A 91 -4.53 -9.67 -5.60
N THR A 92 -3.45 -9.92 -4.84
CA THR A 92 -3.56 -10.17 -3.41
C THR A 92 -4.08 -8.94 -2.66
N SER A 93 -3.65 -7.73 -3.05
CA SER A 93 -4.16 -6.48 -2.47
C SER A 93 -5.66 -6.33 -2.71
N TRP A 94 -6.15 -6.62 -3.90
CA TRP A 94 -7.58 -6.57 -4.22
C TRP A 94 -8.40 -7.60 -3.45
N ILE A 95 -7.93 -8.86 -3.40
CA ILE A 95 -8.60 -9.92 -2.65
C ILE A 95 -8.73 -9.55 -1.17
N ASN A 96 -7.69 -8.95 -0.57
CA ASN A 96 -7.72 -8.53 0.83
C ASN A 96 -8.61 -7.29 1.10
N LEU A 97 -9.09 -6.58 0.08
CA LEU A 97 -10.08 -5.52 0.22
C LEU A 97 -11.52 -6.05 0.18
N ILE A 98 -11.73 -7.29 -0.31
CA ILE A 98 -13.03 -7.93 -0.39
C ILE A 98 -13.29 -8.65 0.94
N ASN A 99 -14.04 -8.01 1.81
CA ASN A 99 -14.44 -8.61 3.09
C ASN A 99 -15.76 -9.37 2.94
N TRP A 100 -15.68 -10.65 2.55
CA TRP A 100 -16.84 -11.54 2.32
C TRP A 100 -17.59 -11.88 3.60
N HIS A 101 -16.90 -11.92 4.74
CA HIS A 101 -17.46 -12.17 6.06
C HIS A 101 -16.93 -11.13 7.04
N MET A 102 -17.83 -10.47 7.75
CA MET A 102 -17.47 -9.69 8.94
C MET A 102 -17.54 -10.62 10.15
N PRO A 103 -16.40 -11.16 10.65
CA PRO A 103 -16.42 -11.87 11.93
C PRO A 103 -16.85 -10.88 13.01
N HIS A 104 -17.43 -11.38 14.10
CA HIS A 104 -17.60 -10.56 15.30
C HIS A 104 -16.22 -10.09 15.77
N LEU A 105 -16.05 -8.77 15.88
CA LEU A 105 -14.77 -8.13 16.21
C LEU A 105 -14.86 -7.56 17.63
N ASP A 106 -13.81 -7.84 18.43
CA ASP A 106 -13.67 -7.26 19.76
C ASP A 106 -12.96 -5.90 19.71
N TYR A 107 -12.02 -5.74 18.75
CA TYR A 107 -11.26 -4.50 18.57
C TYR A 107 -11.14 -4.09 17.11
N ILE A 108 -11.16 -2.78 16.90
CA ILE A 108 -10.98 -2.15 15.59
C ILE A 108 -9.80 -1.17 15.70
N VAL A 109 -8.67 -1.51 15.12
CA VAL A 109 -7.45 -0.70 15.16
C VAL A 109 -7.44 0.25 13.98
N VAL A 110 -7.56 1.54 14.25
CA VAL A 110 -7.45 2.60 13.24
C VAL A 110 -6.02 3.13 13.23
N LEU A 111 -5.31 2.92 12.10
CA LEU A 111 -3.92 3.36 11.97
C LEU A 111 -3.81 4.84 11.59
N GLY A 112 -2.89 5.54 12.21
CA GLY A 112 -2.54 6.92 11.93
C GLY A 112 -2.05 7.16 10.49
N ALA A 113 -2.13 8.39 10.03
CA ALA A 113 -1.73 8.83 8.69
C ALA A 113 -1.11 10.24 8.66
N GLY A 114 -0.75 10.76 9.80
CA GLY A 114 -0.28 12.13 9.99
C GLY A 114 -1.40 13.13 10.27
N ILE A 115 -1.09 14.09 11.11
CA ILE A 115 -1.94 15.25 11.42
C ILE A 115 -1.22 16.55 11.00
N MET A 116 -1.93 17.66 10.99
CA MET A 116 -1.36 18.99 10.74
C MET A 116 -1.51 19.83 12.01
N GLY A 117 -0.44 19.97 12.77
CA GLY A 117 -0.48 20.53 14.12
C GLY A 117 -1.34 19.66 15.04
N THR A 118 -2.57 20.10 15.34
CA THR A 118 -3.57 19.32 16.09
C THR A 118 -4.74 18.82 15.22
N LYS A 119 -4.76 19.15 13.91
CA LYS A 119 -5.92 18.89 13.04
C LYS A 119 -5.79 17.58 12.30
N VAL A 120 -6.85 16.78 12.35
CA VAL A 120 -6.98 15.54 11.58
C VAL A 120 -7.02 15.87 10.08
N THR A 121 -6.15 15.22 9.30
CA THR A 121 -6.11 15.35 7.83
C THR A 121 -7.32 14.65 7.18
N PRO A 122 -7.74 15.04 5.96
CA PRO A 122 -8.84 14.36 5.26
C PRO A 122 -8.59 12.85 5.06
N LEU A 123 -7.33 12.45 4.89
CA LEU A 123 -6.93 11.05 4.77
C LEU A 123 -7.16 10.28 6.08
N LEU A 124 -6.80 10.90 7.21
CA LEU A 124 -6.97 10.32 8.53
C LEU A 124 -8.45 10.30 8.92
N ALA A 125 -9.21 11.36 8.63
CA ALA A 125 -10.65 11.42 8.83
C ALA A 125 -11.38 10.27 8.11
N ALA A 126 -11.01 9.95 6.87
CA ALA A 126 -11.59 8.84 6.14
C ALA A 126 -11.30 7.48 6.81
N ARG A 127 -10.12 7.28 7.42
CA ARG A 127 -9.81 6.07 8.18
C ARG A 127 -10.65 5.98 9.46
N ILE A 128 -10.77 7.08 10.20
CA ILE A 128 -11.58 7.14 11.42
C ILE A 128 -13.04 6.83 11.10
N SER A 129 -13.62 7.50 10.09
CA SER A 129 -14.99 7.25 9.64
C SER A 129 -15.22 5.79 9.24
N ARG A 130 -14.24 5.17 8.54
CA ARG A 130 -14.31 3.75 8.21
C ARG A 130 -14.26 2.85 9.45
N GLY A 131 -13.42 3.19 10.45
CA GLY A 131 -13.38 2.50 11.73
C GLY A 131 -14.70 2.57 12.48
N ILE A 132 -15.33 3.74 12.51
CA ILE A 132 -16.63 3.98 13.12
C ILE A 132 -17.73 3.17 12.41
N GLU A 133 -17.72 3.12 11.08
CA GLU A 133 -18.67 2.28 10.33
C GLU A 133 -18.59 0.80 10.73
N ILE A 134 -17.37 0.28 10.94
CA ILE A 134 -17.15 -1.11 11.36
C ILE A 134 -17.56 -1.29 12.84
N TYR A 135 -17.27 -0.31 13.68
CA TYR A 135 -17.68 -0.30 15.09
C TYR A 135 -19.20 -0.43 15.24
N HIS A 136 -19.98 0.35 14.49
CA HIS A 136 -21.45 0.25 14.52
C HIS A 136 -21.98 -1.10 14.04
N LYS A 137 -21.23 -1.82 13.18
CA LYS A 137 -21.56 -3.18 12.73
C LYS A 137 -21.13 -4.29 13.70
N ASN A 138 -20.37 -3.93 14.75
CA ASN A 138 -19.84 -4.87 15.76
C ASN A 138 -20.14 -4.34 17.18
N PRO A 139 -21.39 -4.43 17.65
CA PRO A 139 -21.77 -3.99 18.98
C PRO A 139 -20.92 -4.64 20.08
N GLY A 140 -20.42 -3.83 21.02
CA GLY A 140 -19.54 -4.27 22.10
C GLY A 140 -18.05 -4.28 21.76
N SER A 141 -17.67 -3.97 20.51
CA SER A 141 -16.27 -3.77 20.13
C SER A 141 -15.71 -2.45 20.67
N LYS A 142 -14.37 -2.32 20.70
CA LYS A 142 -13.67 -1.07 21.03
C LYS A 142 -12.81 -0.58 19.87
N LEU A 143 -12.72 0.74 19.74
CA LEU A 143 -11.84 1.41 18.80
C LEU A 143 -10.46 1.65 19.43
N ILE A 144 -9.40 1.17 18.81
CA ILE A 144 -8.02 1.54 19.17
C ILE A 144 -7.53 2.56 18.17
N MET A 145 -7.31 3.79 18.61
CA MET A 145 -6.69 4.84 17.83
C MET A 145 -5.18 4.72 18.00
N SER A 146 -4.47 4.39 16.93
CA SER A 146 -3.04 4.05 17.00
C SER A 146 -2.20 4.97 16.12
N GLY A 147 -1.33 5.75 16.78
CA GLY A 147 -0.41 6.68 16.14
C GLY A 147 0.26 7.59 17.16
N GLY A 148 1.60 7.58 17.18
CA GLY A 148 2.40 8.46 18.03
C GLY A 148 2.51 9.86 17.44
N GLN A 149 3.38 10.68 18.02
CA GLN A 149 3.67 12.03 17.54
C GLN A 149 4.76 12.00 16.47
N GLY A 150 4.42 12.49 15.28
CA GLY A 150 5.34 12.65 14.16
C GLY A 150 6.04 14.02 14.13
N PRO A 151 7.02 14.20 13.24
CA PRO A 151 7.67 15.49 13.03
C PRO A 151 6.67 16.54 12.55
N GLY A 152 6.64 17.71 13.24
CA GLY A 152 5.72 18.81 12.91
C GLY A 152 4.29 18.62 13.42
N GLU A 153 4.07 17.67 14.33
CA GLU A 153 2.83 17.47 15.03
C GLU A 153 2.93 17.99 16.46
N ASP A 154 1.88 18.68 16.93
CA ASP A 154 1.86 19.26 18.29
C ASP A 154 1.43 18.24 19.34
N ILE A 155 0.66 17.23 18.95
CA ILE A 155 0.13 16.16 19.81
C ILE A 155 0.28 14.81 19.09
N PRO A 156 0.22 13.67 19.81
CA PRO A 156 0.18 12.36 19.18
C PRO A 156 -1.06 12.20 18.28
N GLU A 157 -0.88 11.56 17.11
CA GLU A 157 -1.99 11.32 16.16
C GLU A 157 -3.19 10.64 16.84
N ALA A 158 -2.93 9.63 17.68
CA ALA A 158 -3.98 8.88 18.36
C ALA A 158 -4.88 9.75 19.24
N VAL A 159 -4.34 10.82 19.84
CA VAL A 159 -5.11 11.77 20.64
C VAL A 159 -6.06 12.58 19.75
N ALA A 160 -5.54 13.16 18.67
CA ALA A 160 -6.36 13.88 17.68
C ALA A 160 -7.45 12.98 17.06
N MET A 161 -7.10 11.70 16.81
CA MET A 161 -8.04 10.71 16.28
C MET A 161 -9.17 10.41 17.26
N ALA A 162 -8.85 10.26 18.56
CA ALA A 162 -9.84 10.03 19.61
C ALA A 162 -10.80 11.19 19.76
N GLU A 163 -10.29 12.42 19.85
CA GLU A 163 -11.12 13.64 19.90
C GLU A 163 -12.03 13.78 18.68
N TYR A 164 -11.51 13.42 17.50
CA TYR A 164 -12.32 13.45 16.28
C TYR A 164 -13.41 12.38 16.29
N ALA A 165 -13.14 11.19 16.80
CA ALA A 165 -14.15 10.13 16.93
C ALA A 165 -15.22 10.49 17.98
N GLU A 166 -14.85 11.10 19.09
CA GLU A 166 -15.80 11.62 20.11
C GLU A 166 -16.73 12.68 19.49
N LYS A 167 -16.20 13.61 18.68
CA LYS A 167 -17.01 14.61 17.94
C LYS A 167 -17.98 13.95 16.94
N LEU A 168 -17.71 12.75 16.47
CA LEU A 168 -18.59 11.95 15.63
C LEU A 168 -19.55 11.07 16.42
N GLY A 169 -19.61 11.22 17.75
CA GLY A 169 -20.60 10.56 18.63
C GLY A 169 -20.16 9.22 19.20
N ILE A 170 -18.88 8.88 19.14
CA ILE A 170 -18.36 7.65 19.76
C ILE A 170 -18.14 7.91 21.26
N ASN A 171 -18.60 6.95 22.10
CA ASN A 171 -18.41 7.06 23.54
C ASN A 171 -16.91 6.95 23.87
N LYS A 172 -16.40 7.86 24.68
CA LYS A 172 -15.01 7.89 25.14
C LYS A 172 -14.57 6.58 25.79
N ASN A 173 -15.45 5.89 26.48
CA ASN A 173 -15.16 4.59 27.13
C ASN A 173 -14.90 3.46 26.12
N ASP A 174 -15.28 3.63 24.86
CA ASP A 174 -15.08 2.67 23.78
C ASP A 174 -13.87 2.99 22.93
N ILE A 175 -13.14 4.08 23.25
CA ILE A 175 -11.93 4.50 22.59
C ILE A 175 -10.71 4.16 23.46
N ILE A 176 -9.75 3.48 22.87
CA ILE A 176 -8.44 3.18 23.47
C ILE A 176 -7.39 3.97 22.67
N ILE A 177 -6.50 4.66 23.36
CA ILE A 177 -5.46 5.48 22.75
C ILE A 177 -4.12 4.75 22.82
N GLU A 178 -3.52 4.50 21.65
CA GLU A 178 -2.13 4.02 21.51
C GLU A 178 -1.30 5.15 20.88
N ASN A 179 -0.50 5.85 21.67
CA ASN A 179 0.20 7.09 21.29
C ASN A 179 1.75 6.98 21.30
N LYS A 180 2.31 5.75 21.38
CA LYS A 180 3.76 5.53 21.48
C LYS A 180 4.41 5.10 20.18
N SER A 181 3.62 4.62 19.23
CA SER A 181 4.11 4.07 17.96
C SER A 181 4.66 5.13 17.02
N LYS A 182 5.74 4.79 16.30
CA LYS A 182 6.37 5.62 15.26
C LYS A 182 6.37 4.95 13.89
N THR A 183 6.00 3.67 13.83
CA THR A 183 5.97 2.88 12.59
C THR A 183 4.72 2.00 12.56
N THR A 184 4.29 1.58 11.38
CA THR A 184 3.16 0.65 11.23
C THR A 184 3.39 -0.66 12.02
N GLN A 185 4.64 -1.13 12.09
CA GLN A 185 4.98 -2.31 12.87
C GLN A 185 4.73 -2.10 14.37
N GLN A 186 5.11 -0.94 14.90
CA GLN A 186 4.88 -0.57 16.31
C GLN A 186 3.39 -0.31 16.58
N ASN A 187 2.66 0.32 15.62
CA ASN A 187 1.21 0.49 15.74
C ASN A 187 0.52 -0.85 16.00
N LEU A 188 0.87 -1.88 15.22
CA LEU A 188 0.29 -3.22 15.35
C LEU A 188 0.70 -3.87 16.68
N GLN A 189 1.98 -3.82 17.03
CA GLN A 189 2.53 -4.43 18.24
C GLN A 189 1.93 -3.80 19.49
N PHE A 190 1.92 -2.47 19.58
CA PHE A 190 1.45 -1.78 20.78
C PHE A 190 -0.07 -1.82 20.90
N SER A 191 -0.80 -1.71 19.77
CA SER A 191 -2.25 -1.91 19.80
C SER A 191 -2.63 -3.31 20.26
N HIS A 192 -1.93 -4.34 19.77
CA HIS A 192 -2.20 -5.72 20.18
C HIS A 192 -1.92 -5.94 21.70
N ALA A 193 -0.91 -5.28 22.26
CA ALA A 193 -0.61 -5.35 23.68
C ALA A 193 -1.72 -4.73 24.57
N LEU A 194 -2.58 -3.88 24.02
CA LEU A 194 -3.73 -3.29 24.73
C LEU A 194 -4.99 -4.15 24.65
N MET A 195 -4.98 -5.22 23.87
CA MET A 195 -6.12 -6.13 23.68
C MET A 195 -6.13 -7.24 24.72
N LYS A 196 -7.30 -7.80 24.97
CA LYS A 196 -7.43 -9.04 25.75
C LYS A 196 -6.84 -10.22 24.97
N PRO A 197 -6.30 -11.24 25.63
CA PRO A 197 -5.84 -12.46 24.97
C PRO A 197 -6.95 -13.10 24.11
N ASN A 198 -6.55 -13.66 22.96
CA ASN A 198 -7.45 -14.34 22.00
C ASN A 198 -8.57 -13.47 21.40
N SER A 199 -8.46 -12.15 21.48
CA SER A 199 -9.42 -11.22 20.86
C SER A 199 -9.34 -11.24 19.35
N ARG A 200 -10.49 -11.07 18.70
CA ARG A 200 -10.59 -10.87 17.25
C ARG A 200 -10.50 -9.39 16.94
N PHE A 201 -9.64 -9.01 16.04
CA PHE A 201 -9.49 -7.61 15.66
C PHE A 201 -9.30 -7.41 14.16
N CYS A 202 -9.59 -6.20 13.73
CA CYS A 202 -9.28 -5.75 12.39
C CYS A 202 -8.37 -4.52 12.40
N ILE A 203 -7.74 -4.27 11.27
CA ILE A 203 -6.92 -3.10 10.99
C ILE A 203 -7.68 -2.24 9.99
N VAL A 204 -7.83 -0.94 10.29
CA VAL A 204 -8.43 0.04 9.40
C VAL A 204 -7.35 1.02 8.95
N THR A 205 -7.15 1.09 7.65
CA THR A 205 -6.18 2.01 7.03
C THR A 205 -6.63 2.37 5.61
N SER A 206 -5.86 3.17 4.88
CA SER A 206 -6.17 3.48 3.46
C SER A 206 -6.12 2.23 2.59
N SER A 207 -7.00 2.11 1.59
CA SER A 207 -7.12 0.89 0.76
C SER A 207 -5.80 0.41 0.18
N TYR A 208 -4.95 1.32 -0.32
CA TYR A 208 -3.64 0.99 -0.87
C TYR A 208 -2.64 0.46 0.18
N HIS A 209 -2.85 0.74 1.46
CA HIS A 209 -1.96 0.36 2.57
C HIS A 209 -2.36 -0.95 3.27
N VAL A 210 -3.58 -1.45 3.08
CA VAL A 210 -4.13 -2.62 3.78
C VAL A 210 -3.22 -3.82 3.66
N TYR A 211 -2.80 -4.17 2.43
CA TYR A 211 -2.00 -5.38 2.21
C TYR A 211 -0.64 -5.31 2.93
N ARG A 212 0.06 -4.16 2.91
CA ARG A 212 1.31 -3.99 3.65
C ARG A 212 1.09 -4.12 5.17
N ALA A 213 0.02 -3.56 5.70
CA ALA A 213 -0.31 -3.68 7.12
C ALA A 213 -0.57 -5.15 7.51
N LEU A 214 -1.30 -5.91 6.67
CA LEU A 214 -1.54 -7.34 6.90
C LEU A 214 -0.25 -8.18 6.80
N VAL A 215 0.66 -7.87 5.88
CA VAL A 215 1.98 -8.54 5.79
C VAL A 215 2.80 -8.29 7.07
N LEU A 216 2.79 -7.06 7.58
CA LEU A 216 3.48 -6.73 8.83
C LEU A 216 2.83 -7.41 10.05
N ALA A 217 1.49 -7.48 10.10
CA ALA A 217 0.76 -8.22 11.13
C ALA A 217 1.12 -9.72 11.11
N LYS A 218 1.07 -10.34 9.94
CA LYS A 218 1.44 -11.76 9.76
C LYS A 218 2.87 -12.07 10.21
N ARG A 219 3.83 -11.17 9.96
CA ARG A 219 5.23 -11.30 10.41
C ARG A 219 5.38 -11.24 11.92
N GLN A 220 4.44 -10.62 12.62
CA GLN A 220 4.38 -10.58 14.08
C GLN A 220 3.54 -11.72 14.66
N GLY A 221 3.08 -12.66 13.83
CA GLY A 221 2.20 -13.76 14.25
C GLY A 221 0.76 -13.34 14.54
N LEU A 222 0.38 -12.10 14.18
CA LEU A 222 -0.95 -11.57 14.44
C LEU A 222 -1.95 -12.03 13.36
N LYS A 223 -3.09 -12.54 13.80
CA LYS A 223 -4.21 -12.93 12.92
C LYS A 223 -5.27 -11.83 12.96
N CYS A 224 -5.46 -11.13 11.85
CA CYS A 224 -6.43 -10.04 11.74
C CYS A 224 -6.96 -9.91 10.31
N THR A 225 -8.05 -9.19 10.16
CA THR A 225 -8.60 -8.75 8.86
C THR A 225 -8.24 -7.30 8.61
N GLY A 226 -8.23 -6.88 7.33
CA GLY A 226 -7.93 -5.51 6.93
C GLY A 226 -9.12 -4.83 6.28
N TYR A 227 -9.38 -3.59 6.63
CA TYR A 227 -10.41 -2.76 6.02
C TYR A 227 -9.82 -1.49 5.45
N GLY A 228 -10.13 -1.24 4.18
CA GLY A 228 -9.65 -0.06 3.44
C GLY A 228 -10.61 1.12 3.58
N ALA A 229 -10.08 2.28 3.96
CA ALA A 229 -10.74 3.56 3.81
C ALA A 229 -10.53 4.09 2.38
N LYS A 230 -11.58 4.69 1.79
CA LYS A 230 -11.52 5.29 0.45
C LYS A 230 -10.54 6.47 0.43
N THR A 231 -9.81 6.58 -0.66
CA THR A 231 -8.87 7.68 -0.91
C THR A 231 -9.15 8.31 -2.27
N LYS A 232 -8.66 9.52 -2.49
CA LYS A 232 -8.78 10.20 -3.78
C LYS A 232 -8.05 9.38 -4.85
N TRP A 233 -8.68 9.14 -5.98
CA TRP A 233 -8.19 8.24 -7.01
C TRP A 233 -6.82 8.65 -7.57
N TYR A 234 -6.57 9.96 -7.77
CA TYR A 234 -5.29 10.48 -8.26
C TYR A 234 -4.12 10.25 -7.30
N PHE A 235 -4.39 9.99 -6.03
CA PHE A 235 -3.38 9.68 -5.03
C PHE A 235 -3.08 8.17 -4.99
N THR A 236 -4.05 7.36 -5.42
CA THR A 236 -4.04 5.89 -5.21
C THR A 236 -2.93 5.22 -6.01
N LEU A 237 -2.71 5.61 -7.26
CA LEU A 237 -1.74 4.97 -8.14
C LEU A 237 -0.30 5.19 -7.65
N ASN A 238 0.07 6.44 -7.34
CA ASN A 238 1.38 6.77 -6.79
C ASN A 238 1.60 6.11 -5.42
N ALA A 239 0.58 6.13 -4.56
CA ALA A 239 0.63 5.45 -3.27
C ALA A 239 0.79 3.93 -3.44
N PHE A 240 0.12 3.31 -4.41
CA PHE A 240 0.25 1.89 -4.71
C PHE A 240 1.68 1.52 -5.13
N VAL A 241 2.30 2.29 -6.02
CA VAL A 241 3.72 2.08 -6.40
C VAL A 241 4.62 2.18 -5.17
N ARG A 242 4.42 3.19 -4.33
CA ARG A 242 5.16 3.34 -3.07
C ARG A 242 4.98 2.15 -2.14
N GLU A 243 3.77 1.64 -1.99
CA GLU A 243 3.47 0.48 -1.16
C GLU A 243 4.09 -0.81 -1.72
N PHE A 244 4.11 -0.96 -3.05
CA PHE A 244 4.80 -2.07 -3.70
C PHE A 244 6.31 -2.03 -3.45
N ILE A 245 6.95 -0.86 -3.57
CA ILE A 245 8.37 -0.69 -3.23
C ILE A 245 8.61 -1.05 -1.75
N ALA A 246 7.76 -0.57 -0.84
CA ALA A 246 7.85 -0.91 0.57
C ALA A 246 7.71 -2.42 0.81
N TYR A 247 6.83 -3.11 0.08
CA TYR A 247 6.70 -4.57 0.12
C TYR A 247 7.98 -5.28 -0.33
N LEU A 248 8.61 -4.83 -1.43
CA LEU A 248 9.89 -5.38 -1.89
C LEU A 248 10.99 -5.21 -0.82
N VAL A 249 11.06 -4.03 -0.18
CA VAL A 249 12.00 -3.77 0.92
C VAL A 249 11.75 -4.71 2.11
N ILE A 250 10.48 -4.88 2.50
CA ILE A 250 10.10 -5.81 3.57
C ILE A 250 10.54 -7.24 3.23
N THR A 251 10.37 -7.68 1.99
CA THR A 251 10.66 -9.05 1.52
C THR A 251 12.06 -9.20 0.91
N LYS A 252 12.93 -8.21 1.02
CA LYS A 252 14.22 -8.11 0.29
C LYS A 252 15.10 -9.35 0.38
N LYS A 253 15.18 -10.02 1.53
CA LYS A 253 15.98 -11.25 1.69
C LYS A 253 15.49 -12.34 0.73
N MET A 254 14.18 -12.58 0.69
CA MET A 254 13.57 -13.56 -0.21
C MET A 254 13.78 -13.18 -1.69
N GLN A 255 13.56 -11.90 -2.03
CA GLN A 255 13.71 -11.40 -3.40
C GLN A 255 15.17 -11.57 -3.89
N LEU A 256 16.14 -11.17 -3.07
CA LEU A 256 17.57 -11.33 -3.42
C LEU A 256 17.99 -12.78 -3.55
N THR A 257 17.47 -13.68 -2.72
CA THR A 257 17.73 -15.12 -2.85
C THR A 257 17.21 -15.66 -4.19
N ILE A 258 15.99 -15.32 -4.59
CA ILE A 258 15.41 -15.79 -5.86
C ILE A 258 16.18 -15.24 -7.06
N ILE A 259 16.51 -13.93 -7.05
CA ILE A 259 17.30 -13.31 -8.13
C ILE A 259 18.72 -13.92 -8.18
N GLY A 260 19.36 -14.14 -7.04
CA GLY A 260 20.68 -14.78 -6.97
C GLY A 260 20.68 -16.21 -7.50
N LEU A 261 19.63 -17.01 -7.19
CA LEU A 261 19.48 -18.35 -7.75
C LEU A 261 19.28 -18.33 -9.28
N SER A 262 18.60 -17.31 -9.82
CA SER A 262 18.42 -17.15 -11.27
C SER A 262 19.76 -16.92 -11.99
N LEU A 263 20.74 -16.27 -11.34
CA LEU A 263 22.08 -16.07 -11.90
C LEU A 263 22.88 -17.37 -12.07
N ILE A 264 22.58 -18.40 -11.27
CA ILE A 264 23.29 -19.69 -11.35
C ILE A 264 22.84 -20.49 -12.59
N HIS A 265 21.67 -20.15 -13.15
CA HIS A 265 21.07 -20.86 -14.29
C HIS A 265 21.24 -20.13 -15.64
N ILE A 266 21.96 -18.99 -15.68
CA ILE A 266 22.32 -18.25 -16.90
C ILE A 266 23.78 -18.54 -17.27
#